data_34fa144c3cbd03aaa74b3861778ef156
#
_entry.id   34fa144c3cbd03aaa74b3861778ef156
#
_cell.length_a   1.000
_cell.length_b   1.000
_cell.length_c   1.000
_cell.angle_alpha   90.00
_cell.angle_beta   90.00
_cell.angle_gamma   90.00
#
_symmetry.space_group_name_H-M   'P 1'
#
loop_
_entity.id
_entity.type
_entity.pdbx_description
1 polymer ?
#
loop_
_entity_poly.entity_id
_entity_poly.type
_entity_poly.pdbx_seq_one_letter_code
_entity_poly.pdbx_strand_id
1 'polypeptide(L)'
;MTRRGRAVRSITVVVAAFALLLAACSGSETYSGSSDLPAPEDTTGSPENPGTIPQGNFLTTPGAAQRAIDAIVRELGPRRVRYVNMYDSYVIFETQDPAKPENIDRYTYRDGRVGDFEPVNVSGQLQEDIEADLFSITEVNWGAIAGLSETFLAQTELEGGTVVLASVERNPPYQPDVRIDMAMNGTRRNASLQAAGDGTLQNIRVY
;
A
#
# COMPACT_ATOMS: atom_id res chain seq x y z
N MET A 1 -48.28 17.10 15.21
CA MET A 1 -46.93 16.86 15.82
C MET A 1 -46.57 15.40 15.62
N THR A 2 -45.78 15.08 14.59
CA THR A 2 -45.47 13.72 14.21
C THR A 2 -43.93 13.59 14.25
N ARG A 3 -43.43 12.89 15.27
CA ARG A 3 -42.00 12.56 15.44
C ARG A 3 -41.61 11.48 14.44
N ARG A 4 -40.74 11.81 13.47
CA ARG A 4 -40.07 10.83 12.61
C ARG A 4 -38.81 10.34 13.33
N GLY A 5 -38.81 9.05 13.68
CA GLY A 5 -37.64 8.35 14.22
C GLY A 5 -36.57 8.15 13.13
N ARG A 6 -35.34 8.58 13.42
CA ARG A 6 -34.14 8.27 12.62
C ARG A 6 -33.69 6.87 12.96
N ALA A 7 -33.66 5.97 11.98
CA ALA A 7 -33.05 4.67 12.08
C ALA A 7 -31.52 4.82 11.96
N VAL A 8 -30.83 4.49 13.03
CA VAL A 8 -29.36 4.35 13.05
C VAL A 8 -29.02 3.01 12.38
N ARG A 9 -28.42 3.05 11.21
CA ARG A 9 -27.86 1.86 10.56
C ARG A 9 -26.46 1.61 11.14
N SER A 10 -26.33 0.55 11.93
CA SER A 10 -25.04 0.02 12.37
C SER A 10 -24.32 -0.61 11.18
N ILE A 11 -23.17 -0.08 10.84
CA ILE A 11 -22.26 -0.69 9.86
C ILE A 11 -21.41 -1.71 10.62
N THR A 12 -21.65 -2.98 10.35
CA THR A 12 -20.84 -4.10 10.85
C THR A 12 -19.61 -4.22 9.97
N VAL A 13 -18.45 -3.87 10.50
CA VAL A 13 -17.15 -4.12 9.86
C VAL A 13 -16.86 -5.61 9.97
N VAL A 14 -16.88 -6.32 8.86
CA VAL A 14 -16.46 -7.71 8.76
C VAL A 14 -14.95 -7.75 8.57
N VAL A 15 -14.22 -8.10 9.63
CA VAL A 15 -12.81 -8.44 9.57
C VAL A 15 -12.70 -9.88 9.08
N ALA A 16 -12.33 -10.09 7.83
CA ALA A 16 -12.03 -11.41 7.29
C ALA A 16 -10.64 -11.87 7.76
N ALA A 17 -10.60 -12.80 8.69
CA ALA A 17 -9.39 -13.51 9.09
C ALA A 17 -9.03 -14.55 8.02
N PHE A 18 -7.91 -14.36 7.33
CA PHE A 18 -7.33 -15.38 6.45
C PHE A 18 -6.48 -16.36 7.27
N ALA A 19 -6.96 -17.59 7.40
CA ALA A 19 -6.20 -18.71 7.98
C ALA A 19 -5.31 -19.32 6.88
N LEU A 20 -3.97 -19.26 7.07
CA LEU A 20 -3.00 -19.98 6.24
C LEU A 20 -2.99 -21.47 6.64
N LEU A 21 -3.31 -22.34 5.70
CA LEU A 21 -3.05 -23.77 5.77
C LEU A 21 -1.62 -24.06 5.29
N LEU A 22 -0.74 -24.45 6.22
CA LEU A 22 0.56 -25.02 5.93
C LEU A 22 0.41 -26.51 5.63
N ALA A 23 0.61 -26.91 4.37
CA ALA A 23 0.78 -28.31 3.99
C ALA A 23 2.29 -28.63 3.99
N ALA A 24 2.71 -29.44 4.96
CA ALA A 24 4.05 -30.04 5.01
C ALA A 24 4.06 -31.29 4.13
N CYS A 25 4.90 -31.30 3.08
CA CYS A 25 5.31 -32.51 2.40
C CYS A 25 6.79 -32.80 2.71
N SER A 26 7.02 -33.76 3.60
CA SER A 26 8.31 -34.39 3.80
C SER A 26 8.45 -35.54 2.79
N GLY A 27 9.44 -35.43 1.92
CA GLY A 27 9.90 -36.52 1.06
C GLY A 27 11.43 -36.56 1.09
N SER A 28 11.97 -37.50 1.86
CA SER A 28 13.39 -37.84 1.88
C SER A 28 13.65 -38.92 0.85
N GLU A 29 14.44 -38.63 -0.18
CA GLU A 29 15.12 -39.66 -0.96
C GLU A 29 16.62 -39.42 -0.98
N THR A 30 17.34 -40.31 -0.32
CA THR A 30 18.79 -40.46 -0.35
C THR A 30 19.22 -41.13 -1.66
N TYR A 31 19.95 -40.41 -2.50
CA TYR A 31 20.71 -41.03 -3.59
C TYR A 31 22.19 -40.78 -3.41
N SER A 32 22.90 -41.86 -3.16
CA SER A 32 24.36 -41.92 -3.07
C SER A 32 24.90 -42.28 -4.46
N GLY A 33 25.67 -41.40 -5.06
CA GLY A 33 26.32 -41.65 -6.34
C GLY A 33 27.55 -40.75 -6.48
N SER A 34 28.72 -41.31 -6.16
CA SER A 34 30.01 -40.71 -6.38
C SER A 34 30.33 -40.68 -7.89
N SER A 35 30.70 -39.53 -8.42
CA SER A 35 31.46 -39.44 -9.69
C SER A 35 32.24 -38.10 -9.71
N ASP A 36 33.55 -38.22 -9.55
CA ASP A 36 34.51 -37.15 -9.78
C ASP A 36 34.53 -36.77 -11.26
N LEU A 37 34.11 -35.55 -11.55
CA LEU A 37 34.49 -34.82 -12.77
C LEU A 37 34.71 -33.34 -12.39
N PRO A 38 35.79 -32.70 -12.86
CA PRO A 38 36.03 -31.28 -12.58
C PRO A 38 34.96 -30.45 -13.29
N ALA A 39 34.27 -29.59 -12.50
CA ALA A 39 33.28 -28.66 -13.00
C ALA A 39 33.96 -27.64 -13.91
N PRO A 40 33.39 -27.33 -15.09
CA PRO A 40 33.78 -26.11 -15.83
C PRO A 40 33.37 -24.90 -15.00
N GLU A 41 34.28 -23.96 -14.82
CA GLU A 41 34.02 -22.65 -14.28
C GLU A 41 33.05 -21.91 -15.25
N ASP A 42 31.77 -22.00 -14.95
CA ASP A 42 30.76 -21.26 -15.69
C ASP A 42 30.64 -19.85 -15.09
N THR A 43 31.52 -18.96 -15.57
CA THR A 43 31.42 -17.53 -15.42
C THR A 43 30.34 -17.00 -16.37
N THR A 44 29.13 -17.50 -16.25
CA THR A 44 27.94 -16.81 -16.78
C THR A 44 27.44 -15.89 -15.71
N GLY A 45 28.03 -14.70 -15.62
CA GLY A 45 27.40 -13.56 -15.00
C GLY A 45 26.05 -13.39 -15.67
N SER A 46 25.00 -13.68 -14.93
CA SER A 46 23.64 -13.30 -15.33
C SER A 46 23.70 -11.82 -15.73
N PRO A 47 23.19 -11.41 -16.89
CA PRO A 47 23.21 -9.99 -17.26
C PRO A 47 22.45 -9.24 -16.16
N GLU A 48 23.18 -8.51 -15.33
CA GLU A 48 22.58 -7.51 -14.44
C GLU A 48 21.74 -6.60 -15.35
N ASN A 49 20.45 -6.65 -15.15
CA ASN A 49 19.52 -5.76 -15.83
C ASN A 49 19.90 -4.31 -15.41
N PRO A 50 20.47 -3.47 -16.33
CA PRO A 50 20.95 -2.15 -15.98
C PRO A 50 19.76 -1.21 -15.81
N GLY A 51 19.02 -1.31 -14.68
CA GLY A 51 17.88 -0.46 -14.43
C GLY A 51 17.10 -0.69 -13.16
N THR A 52 17.37 -1.74 -12.39
CA THR A 52 16.70 -1.91 -11.09
C THR A 52 17.45 -1.09 -10.04
N ILE A 53 17.14 0.19 -9.92
CA ILE A 53 17.55 1.00 -8.78
C ILE A 53 16.97 0.28 -7.54
N PRO A 54 17.77 -0.08 -6.54
CA PRO A 54 17.24 -0.63 -5.30
C PRO A 54 16.22 0.35 -4.72
N GLN A 55 14.96 -0.03 -4.72
CA GLN A 55 13.87 0.90 -4.37
C GLN A 55 13.85 1.25 -2.88
N GLY A 56 14.52 0.44 -2.06
CA GLY A 56 14.48 0.56 -0.62
C GLY A 56 13.09 0.22 -0.06
N ASN A 57 12.94 0.29 1.25
CA ASN A 57 11.65 0.18 1.90
C ASN A 57 10.87 1.48 1.69
N PHE A 58 9.69 1.44 1.07
CA PHE A 58 8.91 2.62 0.71
C PHE A 58 8.45 3.41 1.93
N LEU A 59 8.26 2.76 3.07
CA LEU A 59 7.77 3.40 4.28
C LEU A 59 8.90 4.09 5.09
N THR A 60 10.13 3.56 5.04
CA THR A 60 11.19 3.99 5.96
C THR A 60 12.43 4.57 5.27
N THR A 61 12.63 4.29 3.97
CA THR A 61 13.78 4.84 3.24
C THR A 61 13.45 6.24 2.69
N PRO A 62 14.23 7.29 3.03
CA PRO A 62 13.99 8.64 2.55
C PRO A 62 13.85 8.73 1.03
N GLY A 63 12.76 9.32 0.58
CA GLY A 63 12.43 9.53 -0.82
C GLY A 63 12.00 8.28 -1.59
N ALA A 64 11.98 7.07 -0.99
CA ALA A 64 11.57 5.85 -1.69
C ALA A 64 10.09 5.88 -2.10
N ALA A 65 9.21 6.37 -1.23
CA ALA A 65 7.79 6.56 -1.54
C ALA A 65 7.60 7.51 -2.74
N GLN A 66 8.26 8.65 -2.74
CA GLN A 66 8.19 9.60 -3.87
C GLN A 66 8.67 8.97 -5.17
N ARG A 67 9.81 8.26 -5.15
CA ARG A 67 10.32 7.59 -6.36
C ARG A 67 9.36 6.53 -6.91
N ALA A 68 8.66 5.79 -6.03
CA ALA A 68 7.65 4.82 -6.43
C ALA A 68 6.48 5.52 -7.15
N ILE A 69 5.96 6.60 -6.59
CA ILE A 69 4.88 7.39 -7.20
C ILE A 69 5.34 8.05 -8.50
N ASP A 70 6.55 8.59 -8.57
CA ASP A 70 7.10 9.17 -9.81
C ASP A 70 7.22 8.11 -10.93
N ALA A 71 7.54 6.86 -10.56
CA ALA A 71 7.57 5.75 -11.50
C ALA A 71 6.15 5.38 -11.98
N ILE A 72 5.15 5.32 -11.10
CA ILE A 72 3.75 5.11 -11.45
C ILE A 72 3.25 6.22 -12.40
N VAL A 73 3.51 7.48 -12.06
CA VAL A 73 3.09 8.63 -12.89
C VAL A 73 3.80 8.63 -14.24
N ARG A 74 5.05 8.20 -14.31
CA ARG A 74 5.78 8.10 -15.59
C ARG A 74 5.19 7.02 -16.50
N GLU A 75 4.72 5.91 -15.93
CA GLU A 75 4.18 4.78 -16.69
C GLU A 75 2.72 4.99 -17.10
N LEU A 76 1.87 5.47 -16.19
CA LEU A 76 0.44 5.62 -16.43
C LEU A 76 -0.01 7.05 -16.75
N GLY A 77 0.87 8.04 -16.60
CA GLY A 77 0.50 9.45 -16.55
C GLY A 77 -0.07 9.86 -15.19
N PRO A 78 -0.31 11.18 -14.96
CA PRO A 78 -0.98 11.66 -13.76
C PRO A 78 -2.41 11.10 -13.69
N ARG A 79 -2.78 10.57 -12.53
CA ARG A 79 -4.06 9.88 -12.29
C ARG A 79 -4.83 10.51 -11.13
N ARG A 80 -6.17 10.43 -11.23
CA ARG A 80 -7.05 10.57 -10.09
C ARG A 80 -7.22 9.20 -9.46
N VAL A 81 -6.97 9.10 -8.15
CA VAL A 81 -6.99 7.86 -7.39
C VAL A 81 -8.01 7.94 -6.25
N ARG A 82 -8.62 6.81 -5.88
CA ARG A 82 -9.52 6.71 -4.72
C ARG A 82 -8.72 6.49 -3.44
N TYR A 83 -7.72 5.62 -3.51
CA TYR A 83 -6.77 5.40 -2.44
C TYR A 83 -5.41 4.95 -3.00
N VAL A 84 -4.39 5.08 -2.17
CA VAL A 84 -3.07 4.50 -2.38
C VAL A 84 -2.64 3.82 -1.09
N ASN A 85 -2.47 2.50 -1.13
CA ASN A 85 -1.94 1.70 -0.04
C ASN A 85 -0.48 1.35 -0.33
N MET A 86 0.43 1.91 0.45
CA MET A 86 1.86 1.72 0.32
C MET A 86 2.36 0.79 1.43
N TYR A 87 3.05 -0.25 1.02
CA TYR A 87 3.73 -1.23 1.87
C TYR A 87 5.24 -1.05 1.77
N ASP A 88 6.00 -1.90 2.40
CA ASP A 88 7.47 -1.83 2.39
C ASP A 88 8.09 -1.97 0.98
N SER A 89 7.51 -2.80 0.12
CA SER A 89 8.07 -3.20 -1.18
C SER A 89 7.10 -3.09 -2.36
N TYR A 90 5.84 -2.72 -2.12
CA TYR A 90 4.83 -2.57 -3.17
C TYR A 90 3.78 -1.51 -2.82
N VAL A 91 3.08 -1.03 -3.86
CA VAL A 91 1.98 -0.07 -3.74
C VAL A 91 0.76 -0.64 -4.45
N ILE A 92 -0.40 -0.63 -3.78
CA ILE A 92 -1.70 -0.92 -4.38
C ILE A 92 -2.47 0.38 -4.47
N PHE A 93 -3.08 0.68 -5.61
CA PHE A 93 -3.88 1.87 -5.78
C PHE A 93 -5.06 1.63 -6.72
N GLU A 94 -6.14 2.36 -6.47
CA GLU A 94 -7.31 2.38 -7.36
C GLU A 94 -7.38 3.73 -8.08
N THR A 95 -7.54 3.69 -9.40
CA THR A 95 -7.59 4.88 -10.23
C THR A 95 -8.77 4.85 -11.19
N GLN A 96 -9.29 6.02 -11.50
CA GLN A 96 -10.32 6.19 -12.53
C GLN A 96 -9.72 5.89 -13.92
N ASP A 97 -10.43 5.13 -14.75
CA ASP A 97 -10.10 4.95 -16.17
C ASP A 97 -10.32 6.29 -16.91
N PRO A 98 -9.27 6.89 -17.49
CA PRO A 98 -9.41 8.18 -18.17
C PRO A 98 -10.28 8.11 -19.44
N ALA A 99 -10.45 6.93 -20.04
CA ALA A 99 -11.29 6.73 -21.22
C ALA A 99 -12.75 6.44 -20.85
N LYS A 100 -12.98 5.91 -19.64
CA LYS A 100 -14.30 5.53 -19.11
C LYS A 100 -14.39 5.93 -17.63
N PRO A 101 -14.73 7.19 -17.34
CA PRO A 101 -14.71 7.71 -15.95
C PRO A 101 -15.62 6.97 -14.96
N GLU A 102 -16.58 6.20 -15.44
CA GLU A 102 -17.40 5.32 -14.62
C GLU A 102 -16.69 4.06 -14.12
N ASN A 103 -15.51 3.74 -14.68
CA ASN A 103 -14.71 2.59 -14.31
C ASN A 103 -13.61 2.99 -13.33
N ILE A 104 -13.40 2.09 -12.37
CA ILE A 104 -12.26 2.14 -11.44
C ILE A 104 -11.45 0.87 -11.66
N ASP A 105 -10.15 1.05 -11.81
CA ASP A 105 -9.19 -0.03 -11.99
C ASP A 105 -8.19 -0.04 -10.82
N ARG A 106 -7.86 -1.24 -10.33
CA ARG A 106 -6.83 -1.46 -9.33
C ARG A 106 -5.54 -1.87 -9.99
N TYR A 107 -4.45 -1.30 -9.53
CA TYR A 107 -3.09 -1.61 -9.96
C TYR A 107 -2.21 -1.98 -8.77
N THR A 108 -1.18 -2.78 -9.05
CA THR A 108 -0.08 -3.03 -8.12
C THR A 108 1.23 -2.57 -8.76
N TYR A 109 1.96 -1.67 -8.07
CA TYR A 109 3.33 -1.33 -8.41
C TYR A 109 4.27 -2.16 -7.55
N ARG A 110 5.16 -2.91 -8.19
CA ARG A 110 6.16 -3.76 -7.54
C ARG A 110 7.37 -3.95 -8.46
N ASP A 111 8.55 -4.09 -7.90
CA ASP A 111 9.80 -4.36 -8.65
C ASP A 111 10.06 -3.35 -9.78
N GLY A 112 9.70 -2.08 -9.53
CA GLY A 112 9.97 -0.97 -10.45
C GLY A 112 8.98 -0.81 -11.59
N ARG A 113 7.87 -1.55 -11.63
CA ARG A 113 6.86 -1.50 -12.70
C ARG A 113 5.43 -1.58 -12.15
N VAL A 114 4.50 -1.07 -12.94
CA VAL A 114 3.07 -1.25 -12.71
C VAL A 114 2.64 -2.57 -13.36
N GLY A 115 1.89 -3.40 -12.62
CA GLY A 115 1.29 -4.63 -13.17
C GLY A 115 0.03 -4.33 -13.99
N ASP A 116 -0.57 -5.39 -14.55
CA ASP A 116 -1.85 -5.29 -15.25
C ASP A 116 -2.95 -4.82 -14.28
N PHE A 117 -3.96 -4.15 -14.80
CA PHE A 117 -5.08 -3.69 -14.00
C PHE A 117 -6.09 -4.79 -13.69
N GLU A 118 -6.75 -4.64 -12.58
CA GLU A 118 -7.91 -5.45 -12.15
C GLU A 118 -9.14 -4.53 -12.07
N PRO A 119 -10.23 -4.81 -12.83
CA PRO A 119 -11.45 -4.04 -12.73
C PRO A 119 -12.04 -4.09 -11.32
N VAL A 120 -12.41 -2.92 -10.77
CA VAL A 120 -13.06 -2.81 -9.47
C VAL A 120 -14.57 -2.81 -9.66
N ASN A 121 -15.28 -3.67 -8.92
CA ASN A 121 -16.73 -3.67 -8.95
C ASN A 121 -17.29 -2.49 -8.13
N VAL A 122 -17.79 -1.47 -8.82
CA VAL A 122 -18.43 -0.29 -8.25
C VAL A 122 -19.95 -0.32 -8.37
N SER A 123 -20.54 -1.49 -8.65
CA SER A 123 -21.99 -1.64 -8.79
C SER A 123 -22.74 -1.14 -7.54
N GLY A 124 -23.74 -0.31 -7.73
CA GLY A 124 -24.53 0.27 -6.65
C GLY A 124 -23.92 1.49 -5.97
N GLN A 125 -22.75 1.95 -6.38
CA GLN A 125 -22.20 3.26 -6.00
C GLN A 125 -22.72 4.33 -6.97
N LEU A 126 -23.00 5.51 -6.45
CA LEU A 126 -23.36 6.65 -7.30
C LEU A 126 -22.07 7.22 -7.92
N GLN A 127 -22.15 7.66 -9.17
CA GLN A 127 -21.00 8.27 -9.85
C GLN A 127 -20.47 9.50 -9.08
N GLU A 128 -21.38 10.29 -8.49
CA GLU A 128 -21.02 11.45 -7.67
C GLU A 128 -20.23 11.08 -6.41
N ASP A 129 -20.51 9.92 -5.79
CA ASP A 129 -19.76 9.43 -4.62
C ASP A 129 -18.35 8.98 -5.05
N ILE A 130 -18.25 8.26 -6.19
CA ILE A 130 -16.96 7.87 -6.76
C ILE A 130 -16.12 9.11 -7.06
N GLU A 131 -16.68 10.11 -7.74
CA GLU A 131 -16.01 11.37 -8.09
C GLU A 131 -15.57 12.14 -6.83
N ALA A 132 -16.38 12.12 -5.77
CA ALA A 132 -16.06 12.78 -4.51
C ALA A 132 -14.86 12.16 -3.79
N ASP A 133 -14.66 10.84 -3.91
CA ASP A 133 -13.53 10.12 -3.29
C ASP A 133 -12.20 10.36 -4.03
N LEU A 134 -12.25 10.77 -5.31
CA LEU A 134 -11.06 10.88 -6.16
C LEU A 134 -10.22 12.12 -5.83
N PHE A 135 -8.91 11.93 -5.71
CA PHE A 135 -7.90 12.99 -5.57
C PHE A 135 -6.75 12.79 -6.56
N SER A 136 -5.95 13.83 -6.83
CA SER A 136 -4.78 13.69 -7.68
C SER A 136 -3.66 12.98 -6.94
N ILE A 137 -3.07 11.94 -7.53
CA ILE A 137 -1.91 11.25 -6.95
C ILE A 137 -0.71 12.21 -6.74
N THR A 138 -0.67 13.32 -7.46
CA THR A 138 0.42 14.32 -7.40
C THR A 138 0.18 15.43 -6.37
N GLU A 139 -0.99 15.48 -5.68
CA GLU A 139 -1.25 16.51 -4.66
C GLU A 139 -0.75 16.13 -3.27
N VAL A 140 -0.27 14.90 -3.10
CA VAL A 140 0.22 14.36 -1.83
C VAL A 140 1.73 14.52 -1.71
N ASN A 141 2.21 14.90 -0.53
CA ASN A 141 3.63 14.95 -0.22
C ASN A 141 4.18 13.55 0.13
N TRP A 142 4.42 12.74 -0.88
CA TRP A 142 4.98 11.38 -0.71
C TRP A 142 6.37 11.37 -0.09
N GLY A 143 7.12 12.46 -0.21
CA GLY A 143 8.43 12.62 0.41
C GLY A 143 8.38 12.64 1.94
N ALA A 144 7.22 12.96 2.53
CA ALA A 144 7.02 13.00 3.99
C ALA A 144 6.93 11.60 4.64
N ILE A 145 6.62 10.54 3.88
CA ILE A 145 6.31 9.19 4.43
C ILE A 145 7.42 8.66 5.34
N ALA A 146 8.69 8.74 4.93
CA ALA A 146 9.80 8.24 5.74
C ALA A 146 9.98 9.05 7.04
N GLY A 147 9.85 10.36 7.00
CA GLY A 147 9.92 11.23 8.19
C GLY A 147 8.75 11.01 9.15
N LEU A 148 7.54 10.76 8.61
CA LEU A 148 6.38 10.36 9.41
C LEU A 148 6.62 9.00 10.08
N SER A 149 7.20 8.02 9.38
CA SER A 149 7.58 6.72 9.96
C SER A 149 8.59 6.86 11.09
N GLU A 150 9.63 7.67 10.91
CA GLU A 150 10.62 7.96 11.94
C GLU A 150 9.98 8.59 13.19
N THR A 151 9.15 9.62 12.99
CA THR A 151 8.40 10.28 14.06
C THR A 151 7.47 9.29 14.77
N PHE A 152 6.78 8.44 14.02
CA PHE A 152 5.86 7.44 14.53
C PHE A 152 6.55 6.42 15.43
N LEU A 153 7.70 5.88 14.99
CA LEU A 153 8.53 4.97 15.76
C LEU A 153 9.05 5.65 17.06
N ALA A 154 9.56 6.87 16.94
CA ALA A 154 10.12 7.60 18.07
C ALA A 154 9.08 7.97 19.14
N GLN A 155 7.86 8.37 18.73
CA GLN A 155 6.83 8.82 19.69
C GLN A 155 6.04 7.67 20.33
N THR A 156 5.97 6.50 19.69
CA THR A 156 5.22 5.36 20.26
C THR A 156 6.05 4.46 21.14
N GLU A 157 7.37 4.39 20.92
CA GLU A 157 8.32 3.53 21.66
C GLU A 157 7.82 2.08 21.80
N LEU A 158 7.11 1.56 20.78
CA LEU A 158 6.55 0.21 20.81
C LEU A 158 7.66 -0.83 20.70
N GLU A 159 7.68 -1.80 21.64
CA GLU A 159 8.56 -2.96 21.58
C GLU A 159 8.34 -3.72 20.24
N GLY A 160 9.40 -3.88 19.44
CA GLY A 160 9.32 -4.51 18.12
C GLY A 160 8.48 -3.74 17.11
N GLY A 161 8.29 -2.42 17.33
CA GLY A 161 7.49 -1.58 16.45
C GLY A 161 7.97 -1.57 15.01
N THR A 162 7.08 -1.87 14.07
CA THR A 162 7.34 -1.85 12.63
C THR A 162 6.19 -1.17 11.91
N VAL A 163 6.48 -0.14 11.12
CA VAL A 163 5.48 0.49 10.23
C VAL A 163 5.21 -0.45 9.08
N VAL A 164 3.94 -0.80 8.87
CA VAL A 164 3.53 -1.84 7.90
C VAL A 164 2.69 -1.32 6.74
N LEU A 165 2.12 -0.12 6.88
CA LEU A 165 1.21 0.46 5.88
C LEU A 165 1.22 1.99 5.99
N ALA A 166 1.19 2.66 4.85
CA ALA A 166 0.69 4.02 4.71
C ALA A 166 -0.47 4.00 3.71
N SER A 167 -1.68 4.34 4.17
CA SER A 167 -2.89 4.49 3.36
C SER A 167 -3.15 5.97 3.12
N VAL A 168 -3.40 6.33 1.88
CA VAL A 168 -3.74 7.70 1.50
C VAL A 168 -5.09 7.68 0.80
N GLU A 169 -6.03 8.42 1.36
CA GLU A 169 -7.41 8.49 0.89
C GLU A 169 -8.10 9.76 1.37
N ARG A 170 -9.29 10.02 0.85
CA ARG A 170 -10.28 10.94 1.42
C ARG A 170 -11.64 10.25 1.44
N ASN A 171 -12.54 10.70 2.30
CA ASN A 171 -13.86 10.11 2.48
C ASN A 171 -14.92 11.19 2.76
N PRO A 172 -15.31 12.00 1.76
CA PRO A 172 -16.38 12.98 1.92
C PRO A 172 -17.72 12.31 2.26
N PRO A 173 -18.61 12.97 3.01
CA PRO A 173 -18.45 14.29 3.63
C PRO A 173 -17.72 14.26 4.98
N TYR A 174 -17.32 13.09 5.47
CA TYR A 174 -16.73 12.92 6.80
C TYR A 174 -15.27 13.41 6.85
N GLN A 175 -14.55 13.25 5.76
CA GLN A 175 -13.16 13.63 5.61
C GLN A 175 -12.92 14.12 4.17
N PRO A 176 -13.19 15.42 3.90
CA PRO A 176 -13.09 15.97 2.55
C PRO A 176 -11.63 16.13 2.09
N ASP A 177 -10.70 16.32 3.02
CA ASP A 177 -9.29 16.52 2.72
C ASP A 177 -8.56 15.18 2.62
N VAL A 178 -7.54 15.12 1.76
CA VAL A 178 -6.67 13.96 1.64
C VAL A 178 -5.87 13.77 2.92
N ARG A 179 -5.85 12.54 3.42
CA ARG A 179 -5.16 12.16 4.65
C ARG A 179 -4.20 11.00 4.41
N ILE A 180 -3.11 10.99 5.16
CA ILE A 180 -2.18 9.89 5.27
C ILE A 180 -2.46 9.20 6.61
N ASP A 181 -2.89 7.95 6.57
CA ASP A 181 -3.06 7.08 7.73
C ASP A 181 -1.97 6.01 7.73
N MET A 182 -1.19 5.91 8.81
CA MET A 182 -0.15 4.91 8.92
C MET A 182 -0.46 3.91 10.03
N ALA A 183 -0.11 2.64 9.80
CA ALA A 183 -0.25 1.56 10.77
C ALA A 183 1.10 1.03 11.20
N MET A 184 1.23 0.76 12.49
CA MET A 184 2.41 0.16 13.11
C MET A 184 1.99 -1.06 13.94
N ASN A 185 2.69 -2.17 13.72
CA ASN A 185 2.57 -3.35 14.56
C ASN A 185 3.73 -3.38 15.56
N GLY A 186 3.44 -3.71 16.82
CA GLY A 186 4.43 -4.01 17.83
C GLY A 186 4.14 -5.38 18.46
N THR A 187 5.05 -5.85 19.32
CA THR A 187 4.98 -7.19 19.93
C THR A 187 3.68 -7.41 20.72
N ARG A 188 3.17 -6.40 21.39
CA ARG A 188 2.00 -6.50 22.28
C ARG A 188 0.89 -5.50 22.00
N ARG A 189 1.20 -4.44 21.28
CA ARG A 189 0.28 -3.34 20.99
C ARG A 189 0.52 -2.87 19.56
N ASN A 190 -0.50 -2.27 18.98
CA ASN A 190 -0.44 -1.62 17.69
C ASN A 190 -0.59 -0.11 17.86
N ALA A 191 -0.27 0.64 16.82
CA ALA A 191 -0.49 2.07 16.79
C ALA A 191 -0.95 2.54 15.41
N SER A 192 -1.58 3.71 15.37
CA SER A 192 -1.88 4.44 14.16
C SER A 192 -1.38 5.88 14.24
N LEU A 193 -0.99 6.41 13.10
CA LEU A 193 -0.64 7.80 12.88
C LEU A 193 -1.58 8.39 11.83
N GLN A 194 -1.99 9.63 12.01
CA GLN A 194 -2.75 10.40 11.04
C GLN A 194 -1.99 11.69 10.71
N ALA A 195 -1.87 11.98 9.41
CA ALA A 195 -1.30 13.22 8.91
C ALA A 195 -2.16 13.76 7.76
N ALA A 196 -2.11 15.05 7.50
CA ALA A 196 -2.68 15.64 6.30
C ALA A 196 -1.91 15.19 5.04
N GLY A 197 -2.49 15.37 3.86
CA GLY A 197 -1.86 15.00 2.58
C GLY A 197 -0.53 15.72 2.30
N ASP A 198 -0.30 16.89 2.93
CA ASP A 198 0.97 17.62 2.88
C ASP A 198 2.07 17.05 3.81
N GLY A 199 1.74 16.04 4.63
CA GLY A 199 2.63 15.42 5.61
C GLY A 199 2.59 16.08 7.00
N THR A 200 1.71 17.04 7.26
CA THR A 200 1.54 17.62 8.59
C THR A 200 0.94 16.61 9.55
N LEU A 201 1.71 16.22 10.59
CA LEU A 201 1.24 15.27 11.61
C LEU A 201 0.04 15.84 12.36
N GLN A 202 -1.02 15.04 12.50
CA GLN A 202 -2.26 15.43 13.18
C GLN A 202 -2.46 14.66 14.49
N ASN A 203 -2.20 13.34 14.49
CA ASN A 203 -2.51 12.48 15.62
C ASN A 203 -1.70 11.19 15.62
N ILE A 204 -1.39 10.67 16.82
CA ILE A 204 -0.86 9.31 17.03
C ILE A 204 -1.67 8.64 18.14
N ARG A 205 -2.03 7.38 17.96
CA ARG A 205 -2.74 6.56 18.93
C ARG A 205 -2.06 5.20 19.09
N VAL A 206 -1.97 4.73 20.35
CA VAL A 206 -1.50 3.38 20.69
C VAL A 206 -2.70 2.60 21.26
N TYR A 207 -2.86 1.32 20.88
CA TYR A 207 -3.98 0.46 21.25
C TYR A 207 -3.54 -0.72 22.12
#